data_d1f27e47bf9616e27ed3db895261346f
#
_entry.id   d1f27e47bf9616e27ed3db895261346f
#
_cell.length_a   1.000
_cell.length_b   1.000
_cell.length_c   1.000
_cell.angle_alpha   90.00
_cell.angle_beta   90.00
_cell.angle_gamma   90.00
#
_symmetry.space_group_name_H-M   'P 1'
#
loop_
_entity.id
_entity.type
_entity.pdbx_description
1 polymer ?
#
loop_
_entity_poly.entity_id
_entity_poly.type
_entity_poly.pdbx_seq_one_letter_code
_entity_poly.pdbx_strand_id
1 'polypeptide(L)'
;MQTLELLAPAKNLECGIAAIDHGADAVYIGAPRFGARAAAGNSLEDIRQLCDYAHQFGAKVHVTVNTIIYQDEMLDTLKMIQQLDEIGVDALLLQDMGVLTEVRAQNLWSRELHSSTQCDVRTPEKAYWLTTLGFKRIVLARELSLDEIKAIHQAIPDREIEVFVHGALCVSYSGVCYASEKCFGRSANRGECAQFCRMKFDLLDSNGQEIEHQRYLLSLKDLCQLDHLKDLADAGATSFKIEGRLKDINYVKNVVAALSLIHISEPTRH
;
A
#
# COMPACT_ATOMS: atom_id res chain seq x y z
N MET A 1 19.97 7.94 13.79
CA MET A 1 19.23 8.47 12.63
C MET A 1 18.29 7.38 12.17
N GLN A 2 17.04 7.71 11.91
CA GLN A 2 16.06 6.77 11.39
C GLN A 2 16.33 6.55 9.90
N THR A 3 16.40 5.29 9.45
CA THR A 3 16.59 4.97 8.03
C THR A 3 15.27 5.21 7.31
N LEU A 4 15.27 6.05 6.29
CA LEU A 4 14.10 6.28 5.43
C LEU A 4 14.09 5.26 4.29
N GLU A 5 12.91 4.77 3.95
CA GLU A 5 12.69 3.81 2.87
C GLU A 5 11.78 4.41 1.80
N LEU A 6 12.18 4.35 0.54
CA LEU A 6 11.33 4.65 -0.61
C LEU A 6 10.72 3.36 -1.15
N LEU A 7 9.40 3.19 -0.98
CA LEU A 7 8.65 2.00 -1.39
C LEU A 7 7.87 2.26 -2.69
N ALA A 8 8.31 1.63 -3.76
CA ALA A 8 7.76 1.81 -5.10
C ALA A 8 6.76 0.72 -5.51
N PRO A 9 5.77 1.04 -6.37
CA PRO A 9 4.82 0.06 -6.87
C PRO A 9 5.42 -0.80 -7.98
N ALA A 10 5.19 -2.12 -7.92
CA ALA A 10 5.45 -3.06 -8.99
C ALA A 10 4.13 -3.63 -9.52
N LYS A 11 3.73 -3.23 -10.73
CA LYS A 11 2.59 -3.83 -11.43
C LYS A 11 2.91 -5.27 -11.85
N ASN A 12 4.13 -5.48 -12.29
CA ASN A 12 4.70 -6.74 -12.75
C ASN A 12 6.22 -6.74 -12.51
N LEU A 13 6.89 -7.83 -12.86
CA LEU A 13 8.34 -7.99 -12.72
C LEU A 13 9.12 -6.82 -13.35
N GLU A 14 8.79 -6.44 -14.59
CA GLU A 14 9.47 -5.35 -15.32
C GLU A 14 9.39 -4.00 -14.58
N CYS A 15 8.21 -3.67 -14.07
CA CYS A 15 8.02 -2.44 -13.28
C CYS A 15 8.78 -2.49 -11.95
N GLY A 16 8.88 -3.65 -11.32
CA GLY A 16 9.65 -3.85 -10.09
C GLY A 16 11.15 -3.63 -10.31
N ILE A 17 11.72 -4.25 -11.33
CA ILE A 17 13.12 -4.04 -11.73
C ILE A 17 13.38 -2.56 -12.04
N ALA A 18 12.50 -1.95 -12.85
CA ALA A 18 12.65 -0.54 -13.20
C ALA A 18 12.60 0.39 -11.96
N ALA A 19 11.80 0.07 -10.96
CA ALA A 19 11.75 0.85 -9.71
C ALA A 19 13.07 0.77 -8.94
N ILE A 20 13.65 -0.43 -8.81
CA ILE A 20 14.94 -0.65 -8.14
C ILE A 20 16.05 0.10 -8.88
N ASP A 21 16.11 -0.01 -10.21
CA ASP A 21 17.10 0.67 -11.06
C ASP A 21 17.05 2.21 -10.94
N HIS A 22 15.90 2.75 -10.49
CA HIS A 22 15.70 4.19 -10.32
C HIS A 22 15.77 4.66 -8.86
N GLY A 23 16.21 3.78 -7.93
CA GLY A 23 16.54 4.15 -6.56
C GLY A 23 15.47 3.82 -5.51
N ALA A 24 14.56 2.89 -5.77
CA ALA A 24 13.68 2.36 -4.74
C ALA A 24 14.43 1.43 -3.77
N ASP A 25 14.24 1.61 -2.46
CA ASP A 25 14.78 0.72 -1.43
C ASP A 25 13.94 -0.55 -1.29
N ALA A 26 12.66 -0.44 -1.62
CA ALA A 26 11.75 -1.56 -1.61
C ALA A 26 10.70 -1.44 -2.72
N VAL A 27 10.17 -2.56 -3.16
CA VAL A 27 9.05 -2.62 -4.10
C VAL A 27 7.90 -3.42 -3.52
N TYR A 28 6.64 -3.01 -3.79
CA TYR A 28 5.50 -3.81 -3.41
C TYR A 28 4.74 -4.31 -4.63
N ILE A 29 4.48 -5.62 -4.64
CA ILE A 29 3.87 -6.36 -5.76
C ILE A 29 2.61 -7.09 -5.28
N GLY A 30 1.64 -7.27 -6.17
CA GLY A 30 0.44 -8.06 -5.88
C GLY A 30 0.75 -9.55 -5.90
N ALA A 31 0.25 -10.31 -4.90
CA ALA A 31 0.24 -11.75 -4.94
C ALA A 31 -0.54 -12.27 -6.18
N PRO A 32 -0.37 -13.53 -6.58
CA PRO A 32 -1.14 -14.14 -7.68
C PRO A 32 -2.66 -14.03 -7.50
N ARG A 33 -3.12 -14.03 -6.25
CA ARG A 33 -4.51 -13.82 -5.82
C ARG A 33 -4.54 -12.95 -4.56
N PHE A 34 -5.72 -12.45 -4.20
CA PHE A 34 -5.96 -11.74 -2.93
C PHE A 34 -5.21 -10.42 -2.71
N GLY A 35 -4.72 -9.80 -3.78
CA GLY A 35 -4.21 -8.42 -3.75
C GLY A 35 -5.32 -7.40 -4.00
N ALA A 36 -5.28 -6.23 -3.35
CA ALA A 36 -6.28 -5.14 -3.50
C ALA A 36 -6.32 -4.51 -4.91
N ARG A 37 -5.65 -5.12 -5.87
CA ARG A 37 -5.69 -4.80 -7.31
C ARG A 37 -5.69 -6.13 -8.08
N ALA A 38 -6.85 -6.75 -8.23
CA ALA A 38 -7.00 -8.07 -8.88
C ALA A 38 -6.38 -8.12 -10.30
N ALA A 39 -6.43 -7.00 -11.03
CA ALA A 39 -5.84 -6.88 -12.37
C ALA A 39 -4.30 -6.84 -12.40
N ALA A 40 -3.62 -6.84 -11.25
CA ALA A 40 -2.17 -6.81 -11.12
C ALA A 40 -1.65 -8.05 -10.36
N GLY A 41 -2.30 -9.20 -10.51
CA GLY A 41 -1.82 -10.47 -9.98
C GLY A 41 -0.59 -10.95 -10.76
N ASN A 42 0.47 -11.35 -10.02
CA ASN A 42 1.72 -11.85 -10.60
C ASN A 42 1.89 -13.31 -10.23
N SER A 43 2.59 -14.09 -11.06
CA SER A 43 2.92 -15.48 -10.72
C SER A 43 3.93 -15.55 -9.56
N LEU A 44 3.98 -16.68 -8.87
CA LEU A 44 5.00 -16.93 -7.85
C LEU A 44 6.41 -16.88 -8.46
N GLU A 45 6.55 -17.27 -9.73
CA GLU A 45 7.82 -17.21 -10.45
C GLU A 45 8.26 -15.77 -10.74
N ASP A 46 7.34 -14.88 -11.14
CA ASP A 46 7.65 -13.45 -11.29
C ASP A 46 8.11 -12.83 -9.96
N ILE A 47 7.47 -13.21 -8.86
CA ILE A 47 7.85 -12.73 -7.52
C ILE A 47 9.24 -13.28 -7.13
N ARG A 48 9.53 -14.54 -7.42
CA ARG A 48 10.87 -15.14 -7.19
C ARG A 48 11.95 -14.37 -7.95
N GLN A 49 11.75 -14.18 -9.24
CA GLN A 49 12.71 -13.43 -10.08
C GLN A 49 12.89 -11.99 -9.58
N LEU A 50 11.83 -11.36 -9.09
CA LEU A 50 11.92 -10.02 -8.50
C LEU A 50 12.72 -10.03 -7.19
N CYS A 51 12.54 -11.02 -6.32
CA CYS A 51 13.34 -11.18 -5.10
C CYS A 51 14.82 -11.42 -5.44
N ASP A 52 15.09 -12.34 -6.37
CA ASP A 52 16.46 -12.64 -6.80
C ASP A 52 17.17 -11.39 -7.36
N TYR A 53 16.43 -10.54 -8.08
CA TYR A 53 16.97 -9.29 -8.59
C TYR A 53 17.15 -8.23 -7.48
N ALA A 54 16.11 -7.99 -6.68
CA ALA A 54 16.12 -6.97 -5.64
C ALA A 54 17.23 -7.17 -4.61
N HIS A 55 17.41 -8.42 -4.15
CA HIS A 55 18.38 -8.76 -3.12
C HIS A 55 19.82 -8.56 -3.57
N GLN A 56 20.13 -8.59 -4.88
CA GLN A 56 21.47 -8.25 -5.40
C GLN A 56 21.85 -6.78 -5.12
N PHE A 57 20.87 -5.92 -5.02
CA PHE A 57 21.04 -4.49 -4.76
C PHE A 57 20.69 -4.10 -3.32
N GLY A 58 20.40 -5.06 -2.45
CA GLY A 58 19.97 -4.82 -1.07
C GLY A 58 18.55 -4.21 -0.96
N ALA A 59 17.78 -4.21 -2.06
CA ALA A 59 16.39 -3.78 -2.06
C ALA A 59 15.46 -4.90 -1.58
N LYS A 60 14.29 -4.53 -1.04
CA LYS A 60 13.30 -5.46 -0.48
C LYS A 60 12.11 -5.66 -1.40
N VAL A 61 11.47 -6.82 -1.29
CA VAL A 61 10.22 -7.15 -1.98
C VAL A 61 9.10 -7.39 -0.96
N HIS A 62 8.06 -6.57 -1.02
CA HIS A 62 6.88 -6.70 -0.18
C HIS A 62 5.69 -7.22 -1.01
N VAL A 63 5.01 -8.27 -0.55
CA VAL A 63 3.88 -8.83 -1.27
C VAL A 63 2.56 -8.46 -0.60
N THR A 64 1.59 -7.99 -1.40
CA THR A 64 0.27 -7.62 -0.88
C THR A 64 -0.70 -8.81 -0.95
N VAL A 65 -1.16 -9.25 0.23
CA VAL A 65 -2.27 -10.18 0.45
C VAL A 65 -3.29 -9.41 1.29
N ASN A 66 -3.89 -8.39 0.70
CA ASN A 66 -4.57 -7.33 1.44
C ASN A 66 -6.02 -7.10 0.98
N THR A 67 -6.70 -8.18 0.68
CA THR A 67 -8.16 -8.22 0.51
C THR A 67 -8.82 -8.94 1.68
N ILE A 68 -10.12 -8.80 1.82
CA ILE A 68 -10.94 -9.66 2.68
C ILE A 68 -10.90 -11.07 2.09
N ILE A 69 -10.70 -12.09 2.92
CA ILE A 69 -10.63 -13.51 2.54
C ILE A 69 -11.89 -14.21 3.00
N TYR A 70 -12.55 -14.95 2.10
CA TYR A 70 -13.69 -15.80 2.44
C TYR A 70 -13.21 -17.14 2.99
N GLN A 71 -14.10 -17.82 3.73
CA GLN A 71 -13.75 -19.05 4.43
C GLN A 71 -13.27 -20.17 3.49
N ASP A 72 -13.84 -20.27 2.31
CA ASP A 72 -13.45 -21.24 1.26
C ASP A 72 -12.13 -20.90 0.57
N GLU A 73 -11.64 -19.67 0.69
CA GLU A 73 -10.37 -19.21 0.13
C GLU A 73 -9.21 -19.33 1.12
N MET A 74 -9.49 -19.52 2.41
CA MET A 74 -8.50 -19.48 3.50
C MET A 74 -7.36 -20.48 3.26
N LEU A 75 -7.67 -21.73 2.95
CA LEU A 75 -6.66 -22.76 2.78
C LEU A 75 -5.68 -22.46 1.63
N ASP A 76 -6.21 -21.98 0.50
CA ASP A 76 -5.37 -21.61 -0.65
C ASP A 76 -4.54 -20.37 -0.35
N THR A 77 -5.09 -19.41 0.42
CA THR A 77 -4.35 -18.24 0.88
C THR A 77 -3.17 -18.62 1.75
N LEU A 78 -3.36 -19.51 2.72
CA LEU A 78 -2.29 -19.96 3.62
C LEU A 78 -1.19 -20.74 2.88
N LYS A 79 -1.54 -21.61 1.93
CA LYS A 79 -0.57 -22.29 1.06
C LYS A 79 0.26 -21.30 0.25
N MET A 80 -0.39 -20.29 -0.33
CA MET A 80 0.30 -19.24 -1.09
C MET A 80 1.26 -18.44 -0.20
N ILE A 81 0.86 -18.10 1.01
CA ILE A 81 1.72 -17.38 1.98
C ILE A 81 2.95 -18.22 2.32
N GLN A 82 2.81 -19.51 2.55
CA GLN A 82 3.93 -20.42 2.79
C GLN A 82 4.90 -20.44 1.59
N GLN A 83 4.38 -20.51 0.37
CA GLN A 83 5.22 -20.45 -0.85
C GLN A 83 5.94 -19.11 -1.00
N LEU A 84 5.34 -17.99 -0.60
CA LEU A 84 5.99 -16.69 -0.58
C LEU A 84 7.11 -16.61 0.48
N ASP A 85 6.96 -17.27 1.63
CA ASP A 85 8.02 -17.40 2.63
C ASP A 85 9.21 -18.21 2.10
N GLU A 86 8.95 -19.33 1.40
CA GLU A 86 9.96 -20.17 0.76
C GLU A 86 10.73 -19.43 -0.37
N ILE A 87 10.04 -18.54 -1.11
CA ILE A 87 10.65 -17.68 -2.13
C ILE A 87 11.64 -16.68 -1.54
N GLY A 88 11.41 -16.22 -0.32
CA GLY A 88 12.27 -15.24 0.31
C GLY A 88 11.74 -13.80 0.27
N VAL A 89 10.42 -13.63 0.10
CA VAL A 89 9.75 -12.31 0.19
C VAL A 89 10.00 -11.66 1.56
N ASP A 90 10.34 -10.38 1.61
CA ASP A 90 10.78 -9.71 2.83
C ASP A 90 9.63 -9.32 3.77
N ALA A 91 8.47 -8.96 3.23
CA ALA A 91 7.30 -8.62 4.04
C ALA A 91 5.97 -8.96 3.36
N LEU A 92 4.96 -9.29 4.17
CA LEU A 92 3.56 -9.40 3.74
C LEU A 92 2.77 -8.19 4.22
N LEU A 93 1.99 -7.59 3.31
CA LEU A 93 0.98 -6.59 3.66
C LEU A 93 -0.37 -7.28 3.80
N LEU A 94 -0.88 -7.34 5.03
CA LEU A 94 -2.14 -8.02 5.36
C LEU A 94 -3.23 -7.02 5.76
N GLN A 95 -4.48 -7.38 5.48
CA GLN A 95 -5.68 -6.72 5.98
C GLN A 95 -6.51 -7.66 6.84
N ASP A 96 -6.65 -8.91 6.42
CA ASP A 96 -7.54 -9.90 7.04
C ASP A 96 -6.95 -10.45 8.35
N MET A 97 -7.68 -10.26 9.46
CA MET A 97 -7.21 -10.70 10.78
C MET A 97 -7.35 -12.20 10.99
N GLY A 98 -8.26 -12.87 10.26
CA GLY A 98 -8.37 -14.32 10.24
C GLY A 98 -7.13 -14.95 9.62
N VAL A 99 -6.69 -14.44 8.47
CA VAL A 99 -5.42 -14.85 7.84
C VAL A 99 -4.23 -14.61 8.77
N LEU A 100 -4.15 -13.44 9.41
CA LEU A 100 -3.09 -13.16 10.38
C LEU A 100 -3.05 -14.18 11.52
N THR A 101 -4.23 -14.51 12.08
CA THR A 101 -4.36 -15.47 13.17
C THR A 101 -3.86 -16.86 12.77
N GLU A 102 -4.29 -17.35 11.60
CA GLU A 102 -3.88 -18.66 11.08
C GLU A 102 -2.39 -18.71 10.71
N VAL A 103 -1.88 -17.67 10.05
CA VAL A 103 -0.45 -17.54 9.70
C VAL A 103 0.44 -17.65 10.94
N ARG A 104 0.05 -17.00 12.03
CA ARG A 104 0.79 -17.05 13.31
C ARG A 104 0.62 -18.38 14.04
N ALA A 105 -0.60 -18.90 14.10
CA ALA A 105 -0.88 -20.17 14.80
C ALA A 105 -0.14 -21.35 14.16
N GLN A 106 0.03 -21.33 12.84
CA GLN A 106 0.69 -22.41 12.09
C GLN A 106 2.16 -22.11 11.75
N ASN A 107 2.72 -20.95 12.15
CA ASN A 107 4.09 -20.50 11.83
C ASN A 107 4.40 -20.54 10.32
N LEU A 108 3.47 -20.07 9.48
CA LEU A 108 3.60 -20.10 8.04
C LEU A 108 4.43 -18.95 7.46
N TRP A 109 4.81 -17.98 8.29
CA TRP A 109 5.55 -16.79 7.88
C TRP A 109 6.62 -16.43 8.90
N SER A 110 7.86 -16.30 8.44
CA SER A 110 9.04 -16.13 9.30
C SER A 110 9.58 -14.69 9.30
N ARG A 111 9.07 -13.81 8.41
CA ARG A 111 9.57 -12.45 8.19
C ARG A 111 8.61 -11.38 8.66
N GLU A 112 8.74 -10.15 8.14
CA GLU A 112 7.97 -9.01 8.61
C GLU A 112 6.51 -9.07 8.15
N LEU A 113 5.61 -8.66 9.05
CA LEU A 113 4.20 -8.43 8.76
C LEU A 113 3.91 -6.93 8.81
N HIS A 114 3.36 -6.40 7.74
CA HIS A 114 2.95 -5.00 7.63
C HIS A 114 1.42 -4.91 7.57
N SER A 115 0.81 -3.99 8.33
CA SER A 115 -0.62 -3.75 8.19
C SER A 115 -0.88 -3.00 6.88
N SER A 116 -1.88 -3.45 6.12
CA SER A 116 -2.26 -2.71 4.90
C SER A 116 -2.95 -1.40 5.22
N THR A 117 -2.88 -0.41 4.32
CA THR A 117 -3.74 0.79 4.37
C THR A 117 -5.24 0.44 4.38
N GLN A 118 -5.60 -0.74 3.88
CA GLN A 118 -6.98 -1.27 3.94
C GLN A 118 -7.44 -1.58 5.38
N CYS A 119 -6.53 -1.60 6.35
CA CYS A 119 -6.89 -1.67 7.78
C CYS A 119 -7.45 -0.35 8.32
N ASP A 120 -7.47 0.74 7.54
CA ASP A 120 -8.02 2.03 7.93
C ASP A 120 -7.46 2.55 9.26
N VAL A 121 -6.13 2.68 9.33
CA VAL A 121 -5.45 3.12 10.56
C VAL A 121 -5.41 4.64 10.61
N ARG A 122 -6.25 5.22 11.47
CA ARG A 122 -6.42 6.67 11.64
C ARG A 122 -6.21 7.17 13.07
N THR A 123 -6.10 6.27 14.03
CA THR A 123 -5.96 6.65 15.43
C THR A 123 -4.79 5.94 16.11
N PRO A 124 -4.19 6.56 17.14
CA PRO A 124 -3.13 5.95 17.95
C PRO A 124 -3.52 4.60 18.54
N GLU A 125 -4.76 4.46 19.02
CA GLU A 125 -5.25 3.24 19.66
C GLU A 125 -5.30 2.08 18.66
N LYS A 126 -5.78 2.32 17.43
CA LYS A 126 -5.82 1.30 16.38
C LYS A 126 -4.41 0.92 15.93
N ALA A 127 -3.52 1.87 15.78
CA ALA A 127 -2.12 1.61 15.46
C ALA A 127 -1.47 0.75 16.54
N TYR A 128 -1.62 1.14 17.81
CA TYR A 128 -1.11 0.37 18.95
C TYR A 128 -1.68 -1.06 18.98
N TRP A 129 -3.00 -1.21 18.82
CA TRP A 129 -3.62 -2.53 18.77
C TRP A 129 -3.02 -3.43 17.71
N LEU A 130 -2.81 -2.94 16.49
CA LEU A 130 -2.19 -3.71 15.41
C LEU A 130 -0.76 -4.14 15.76
N THR A 131 0.01 -3.31 16.48
CA THR A 131 1.35 -3.72 16.92
C THR A 131 1.31 -4.87 17.91
N THR A 132 0.28 -4.96 18.76
CA THR A 132 0.08 -6.10 19.69
C THR A 132 -0.23 -7.39 18.95
N LEU A 133 -0.78 -7.30 17.74
CA LEU A 133 -1.02 -8.45 16.86
C LEU A 133 0.25 -8.90 16.09
N GLY A 134 1.38 -8.20 16.25
CA GLY A 134 2.66 -8.58 15.67
C GLY A 134 3.03 -7.87 14.38
N PHE A 135 2.28 -6.86 13.97
CA PHE A 135 2.70 -6.02 12.83
C PHE A 135 3.94 -5.20 13.20
N LYS A 136 4.95 -5.27 12.34
CA LYS A 136 6.21 -4.52 12.46
C LYS A 136 6.04 -3.10 11.94
N ARG A 137 5.32 -2.95 10.81
CA ARG A 137 5.06 -1.68 10.13
C ARG A 137 3.56 -1.43 10.03
N ILE A 138 3.17 -0.19 10.29
CA ILE A 138 1.79 0.27 10.18
C ILE A 138 1.65 1.21 9.00
N VAL A 139 0.87 0.81 7.98
CA VAL A 139 0.53 1.67 6.84
C VAL A 139 -0.67 2.52 7.21
N LEU A 140 -0.47 3.82 7.29
CA LEU A 140 -1.53 4.75 7.68
C LEU A 140 -2.55 4.99 6.57
N ALA A 141 -3.74 5.43 6.96
CA ALA A 141 -4.73 5.96 6.04
C ALA A 141 -4.19 7.23 5.36
N ARG A 142 -4.64 7.52 4.13
CA ARG A 142 -4.09 8.59 3.28
C ARG A 142 -4.58 9.99 3.66
N GLU A 143 -5.63 10.05 4.44
CA GLU A 143 -6.36 11.26 4.80
C GLU A 143 -5.86 11.94 6.08
N LEU A 144 -4.75 11.47 6.69
CA LEU A 144 -4.23 11.99 7.94
C LEU A 144 -3.42 13.28 7.75
N SER A 145 -3.56 14.18 8.71
CA SER A 145 -2.71 15.34 8.89
C SER A 145 -1.36 14.99 9.53
N LEU A 146 -0.39 15.90 9.45
CA LEU A 146 0.93 15.73 10.11
C LEU A 146 0.78 15.55 11.63
N ASP A 147 -0.14 16.27 12.28
CA ASP A 147 -0.37 16.16 13.72
C ASP A 147 -0.92 14.78 14.11
N GLU A 148 -1.81 14.21 13.30
CA GLU A 148 -2.34 12.86 13.51
C GLU A 148 -1.25 11.80 13.31
N ILE A 149 -0.40 11.93 12.29
CA ILE A 149 0.75 11.05 12.05
C ILE A 149 1.69 11.09 13.26
N LYS A 150 2.01 12.30 13.76
CA LYS A 150 2.85 12.50 14.94
C LYS A 150 2.25 11.89 16.21
N ALA A 151 0.93 12.02 16.41
CA ALA A 151 0.24 11.42 17.55
C ALA A 151 0.31 9.87 17.48
N ILE A 152 0.15 9.29 16.29
CA ILE A 152 0.32 7.85 16.09
C ILE A 152 1.74 7.42 16.38
N HIS A 153 2.75 8.14 15.86
CA HIS A 153 4.15 7.83 16.13
C HIS A 153 4.48 7.85 17.63
N GLN A 154 3.95 8.83 18.38
CA GLN A 154 4.13 8.90 19.83
C GLN A 154 3.56 7.68 20.56
N ALA A 155 2.48 7.08 20.05
CA ALA A 155 1.88 5.88 20.63
C ALA A 155 2.62 4.58 20.28
N ILE A 156 3.36 4.56 19.18
CA ILE A 156 4.09 3.38 18.70
C ILE A 156 5.55 3.73 18.29
N PRO A 157 6.37 4.34 19.18
CA PRO A 157 7.67 4.93 18.83
C PRO A 157 8.69 3.91 18.32
N ASP A 158 8.53 2.62 18.68
CA ASP A 158 9.42 1.53 18.30
C ASP A 158 8.95 0.79 17.02
N ARG A 159 7.96 1.33 16.31
CA ARG A 159 7.40 0.72 15.10
C ARG A 159 7.57 1.61 13.88
N GLU A 160 7.62 0.97 12.73
CA GLU A 160 7.72 1.67 11.47
C GLU A 160 6.35 2.21 11.02
N ILE A 161 6.36 3.43 10.51
CA ILE A 161 5.18 4.09 9.96
C ILE A 161 5.39 4.30 8.46
N GLU A 162 4.44 3.82 7.65
CA GLU A 162 4.43 3.96 6.21
C GLU A 162 3.31 4.91 5.79
N VAL A 163 3.64 5.92 4.99
CA VAL A 163 2.70 6.93 4.46
C VAL A 163 2.77 7.01 2.94
N PHE A 164 1.65 7.30 2.29
CA PHE A 164 1.65 7.58 0.85
C PHE A 164 2.17 9.00 0.58
N VAL A 165 3.08 9.12 -0.39
CA VAL A 165 3.70 10.40 -0.76
C VAL A 165 3.41 10.83 -2.20
N HIS A 166 3.01 9.91 -3.08
CA HIS A 166 2.69 10.23 -4.47
C HIS A 166 1.64 9.30 -5.05
N GLY A 167 0.81 9.81 -5.96
CA GLY A 167 -0.11 9.05 -6.80
C GLY A 167 -1.59 9.25 -6.46
N ALA A 168 -2.43 8.36 -6.99
CA ALA A 168 -3.87 8.52 -6.95
C ALA A 168 -4.45 8.44 -5.53
N LEU A 169 -5.29 9.41 -5.17
CA LEU A 169 -6.07 9.39 -3.93
C LEU A 169 -7.44 8.72 -4.12
N CYS A 170 -7.95 8.11 -3.06
CA CYS A 170 -9.32 7.64 -2.97
C CYS A 170 -10.21 8.71 -2.34
N VAL A 171 -11.43 8.91 -2.86
CA VAL A 171 -12.41 9.83 -2.28
C VAL A 171 -13.03 9.27 -0.99
N SER A 172 -12.97 7.97 -0.79
CA SER A 172 -13.43 7.29 0.41
C SER A 172 -12.31 7.10 1.42
N TYR A 173 -12.65 6.90 2.67
CA TYR A 173 -11.72 6.42 3.67
C TYR A 173 -11.10 5.08 3.26
N SER A 174 -9.86 4.88 3.63
CA SER A 174 -9.07 3.70 3.26
C SER A 174 -9.72 2.40 3.76
N GLY A 175 -10.00 1.45 2.84
CA GLY A 175 -10.60 0.16 3.20
C GLY A 175 -12.11 0.19 3.53
N VAL A 176 -12.80 1.32 3.39
CA VAL A 176 -14.21 1.49 3.82
C VAL A 176 -15.14 1.86 2.65
N CYS A 177 -14.74 1.61 1.40
CA CYS A 177 -15.57 1.89 0.24
C CYS A 177 -16.42 0.67 -0.15
N TYR A 178 -17.74 0.80 -0.02
CA TYR A 178 -18.71 -0.23 -0.42
C TYR A 178 -19.50 0.16 -1.68
N ALA A 179 -19.20 1.33 -2.27
CA ALA A 179 -19.96 1.85 -3.40
C ALA A 179 -19.83 0.98 -4.67
N SER A 180 -18.63 0.46 -4.95
CA SER A 180 -18.42 -0.45 -6.08
C SER A 180 -19.24 -1.73 -5.96
N GLU A 181 -19.34 -2.29 -4.76
CA GLU A 181 -20.14 -3.48 -4.50
C GLU A 181 -21.64 -3.18 -4.64
N LYS A 182 -22.10 -2.10 -4.02
CA LYS A 182 -23.51 -1.70 -4.07
C LYS A 182 -24.00 -1.36 -5.49
N CYS A 183 -23.18 -0.65 -6.27
CA CYS A 183 -23.60 -0.13 -7.58
C CYS A 183 -23.27 -1.07 -8.75
N PHE A 184 -22.25 -1.92 -8.60
CA PHE A 184 -21.70 -2.69 -9.72
C PHE A 184 -21.49 -4.18 -9.40
N GLY A 185 -21.81 -4.65 -8.20
CA GLY A 185 -21.57 -6.02 -7.76
C GLY A 185 -20.06 -6.38 -7.67
N ARG A 186 -19.17 -5.38 -7.56
CA ARG A 186 -17.72 -5.55 -7.56
C ARG A 186 -17.14 -4.97 -6.28
N SER A 187 -16.57 -5.80 -5.41
CA SER A 187 -16.06 -5.34 -4.12
C SER A 187 -14.70 -4.65 -4.24
N ALA A 188 -14.65 -3.35 -3.88
CA ALA A 188 -13.40 -2.61 -3.82
C ALA A 188 -12.45 -3.17 -2.74
N ASN A 189 -13.01 -3.75 -1.66
CA ASN A 189 -12.26 -4.38 -0.57
C ASN A 189 -11.71 -5.77 -0.95
N ARG A 190 -12.10 -6.27 -2.13
CA ARG A 190 -11.60 -7.51 -2.73
C ARG A 190 -10.79 -7.28 -4.02
N GLY A 191 -10.32 -6.05 -4.23
CA GLY A 191 -9.47 -5.70 -5.36
C GLY A 191 -10.21 -5.33 -6.66
N GLU A 192 -11.53 -5.30 -6.66
CA GLU A 192 -12.36 -5.11 -7.84
C GLU A 192 -13.05 -3.73 -7.89
N CYS A 193 -12.36 -2.69 -7.45
CA CYS A 193 -12.86 -1.32 -7.48
C CYS A 193 -13.31 -0.92 -8.90
N ALA A 194 -14.57 -0.53 -9.06
CA ALA A 194 -15.11 -0.08 -10.34
C ALA A 194 -14.65 1.33 -10.75
N GLN A 195 -14.00 2.07 -9.84
CA GLN A 195 -13.52 3.45 -10.04
C GLN A 195 -14.62 4.42 -10.52
N PHE A 196 -15.89 4.19 -10.16
CA PHE A 196 -17.00 5.04 -10.58
C PHE A 196 -16.83 6.50 -10.13
N CYS A 197 -16.13 6.75 -9.02
CA CYS A 197 -15.77 8.11 -8.55
C CYS A 197 -14.88 8.88 -9.55
N ARG A 198 -14.35 8.21 -10.58
CA ARG A 198 -13.60 8.81 -11.70
C ARG A 198 -14.48 9.10 -12.92
N MET A 199 -15.78 8.81 -12.83
CA MET A 199 -16.74 9.11 -13.90
C MET A 199 -17.27 10.54 -13.77
N LYS A 200 -17.94 10.99 -14.83
CA LYS A 200 -18.66 12.27 -14.81
C LYS A 200 -20.02 12.10 -14.16
N PHE A 201 -20.44 13.13 -13.43
CA PHE A 201 -21.73 13.22 -12.73
C PHE A 201 -22.40 14.54 -13.03
N ASP A 202 -23.74 14.54 -12.98
CA ASP A 202 -24.54 15.75 -12.90
C ASP A 202 -24.76 16.07 -11.44
N LEU A 203 -24.58 17.35 -11.06
CA LEU A 203 -24.90 17.84 -9.71
C LEU A 203 -26.27 18.52 -9.75
N LEU A 204 -27.18 18.01 -8.95
CA LEU A 204 -28.51 18.58 -8.80
C LEU A 204 -28.67 19.21 -7.42
N ASP A 205 -29.48 20.30 -7.34
CA ASP A 205 -29.92 20.87 -6.05
C ASP A 205 -31.03 20.01 -5.41
N SER A 206 -31.53 20.44 -4.24
CA SER A 206 -32.60 19.74 -3.53
C SER A 206 -33.95 19.74 -4.27
N ASN A 207 -34.13 20.59 -5.29
CA ASN A 207 -35.34 20.71 -6.12
C ASN A 207 -35.16 19.91 -7.45
N GLY A 208 -34.01 19.26 -7.68
CA GLY A 208 -33.70 18.56 -8.90
C GLY A 208 -33.22 19.44 -10.04
N GLN A 209 -32.91 20.71 -9.78
CA GLN A 209 -32.35 21.62 -10.77
C GLN A 209 -30.85 21.33 -10.95
N GLU A 210 -30.39 21.21 -12.21
CA GLU A 210 -29.01 20.97 -12.52
C GLU A 210 -28.14 22.18 -12.18
N ILE A 211 -27.09 21.97 -11.36
CA ILE A 211 -26.06 22.95 -10.99
C ILE A 211 -24.81 22.77 -11.85
N GLU A 212 -24.38 21.53 -12.09
CA GLU A 212 -23.22 21.18 -12.93
C GLU A 212 -23.55 19.97 -13.80
N HIS A 213 -23.17 20.02 -15.06
CA HIS A 213 -23.39 18.95 -16.05
C HIS A 213 -22.10 18.19 -16.36
N GLN A 214 -22.14 16.84 -16.24
CA GLN A 214 -21.10 15.90 -16.67
C GLN A 214 -19.70 16.29 -16.20
N ARG A 215 -19.54 16.57 -14.88
CA ARG A 215 -18.26 16.94 -14.26
C ARG A 215 -17.67 15.79 -13.44
N TYR A 216 -16.35 15.80 -13.29
CA TYR A 216 -15.62 14.81 -12.46
C TYR A 216 -15.68 15.20 -10.96
N LEU A 217 -16.86 15.26 -10.39
CA LEU A 217 -17.12 15.84 -9.06
C LEU A 217 -16.45 15.08 -7.92
N LEU A 218 -16.26 13.78 -8.05
CA LEU A 218 -15.67 12.90 -7.03
C LEU A 218 -14.21 12.54 -7.32
N SER A 219 -13.64 12.97 -8.46
CA SER A 219 -12.27 12.64 -8.84
C SER A 219 -11.29 13.61 -8.21
N LEU A 220 -10.59 13.15 -7.17
CA LEU A 220 -9.53 13.91 -6.53
C LEU A 220 -8.32 14.06 -7.46
N LYS A 221 -7.54 15.13 -7.24
CA LYS A 221 -6.18 15.27 -7.81
C LYS A 221 -5.27 14.19 -7.24
N ASP A 222 -4.22 13.83 -7.97
CA ASP A 222 -3.19 12.95 -7.44
C ASP A 222 -2.42 13.65 -6.30
N LEU A 223 -2.04 12.87 -5.31
CA LEU A 223 -1.17 13.30 -4.22
C LEU A 223 0.24 13.57 -4.75
N CYS A 224 0.87 14.63 -4.29
CA CYS A 224 2.30 14.88 -4.45
C CYS A 224 2.82 15.57 -3.19
N GLN A 225 3.63 14.85 -2.42
CA GLN A 225 4.22 15.31 -1.15
C GLN A 225 5.73 15.56 -1.27
N LEU A 226 6.23 15.77 -2.49
CA LEU A 226 7.66 15.95 -2.74
C LEU A 226 8.27 17.06 -1.85
N ASP A 227 7.56 18.17 -1.70
CA ASP A 227 8.01 19.32 -0.90
C ASP A 227 7.82 19.13 0.62
N HIS A 228 7.14 18.05 1.05
CA HIS A 228 6.77 17.77 2.44
C HIS A 228 7.39 16.49 3.00
N LEU A 229 8.33 15.87 2.29
CA LEU A 229 8.94 14.60 2.72
C LEU A 229 9.64 14.74 4.07
N LYS A 230 10.33 15.88 4.29
CA LYS A 230 10.97 16.17 5.57
C LYS A 230 9.96 16.32 6.70
N ASP A 231 8.85 17.02 6.49
CA ASP A 231 7.80 17.20 7.50
C ASP A 231 7.19 15.85 7.90
N LEU A 232 6.99 14.95 6.92
CA LEU A 232 6.51 13.60 7.15
C LEU A 232 7.51 12.74 7.94
N ALA A 233 8.81 12.84 7.63
CA ALA A 233 9.86 12.17 8.38
C ALA A 233 9.95 12.70 9.82
N ASP A 234 9.89 14.02 10.01
CA ASP A 234 9.90 14.67 11.33
C ASP A 234 8.64 14.32 12.14
N ALA A 235 7.52 13.99 11.47
CA ALA A 235 6.32 13.47 12.11
C ALA A 235 6.40 11.98 12.50
N GLY A 236 7.47 11.29 12.09
CA GLY A 236 7.76 9.89 12.46
C GLY A 236 7.52 8.87 11.33
N ALA A 237 7.24 9.30 10.10
CA ALA A 237 7.17 8.38 8.97
C ALA A 237 8.57 7.86 8.59
N THR A 238 8.69 6.54 8.37
CA THR A 238 9.94 5.86 8.04
C THR A 238 9.94 5.25 6.65
N SER A 239 8.75 5.03 6.07
CA SER A 239 8.60 4.49 4.72
C SER A 239 7.67 5.37 3.89
N PHE A 240 8.15 5.78 2.73
CA PHE A 240 7.47 6.66 1.77
C PHE A 240 6.96 5.86 0.58
N LYS A 241 5.65 5.66 0.53
CA LYS A 241 5.00 4.81 -0.45
C LYS A 241 4.45 5.58 -1.64
N ILE A 242 4.77 5.09 -2.83
CA ILE A 242 4.21 5.57 -4.09
C ILE A 242 2.99 4.72 -4.45
N GLU A 243 1.81 5.33 -4.66
CA GLU A 243 0.66 4.63 -5.25
C GLU A 243 0.81 4.55 -6.77
N GLY A 244 0.65 3.37 -7.34
CA GLY A 244 0.82 3.28 -8.79
C GLY A 244 0.84 1.89 -9.40
N ARG A 245 0.35 0.84 -8.74
CA ARG A 245 0.31 -0.52 -9.31
C ARG A 245 -0.48 -0.66 -10.62
N LEU A 246 -1.28 0.33 -11.00
CA LEU A 246 -1.97 0.38 -12.29
C LEU A 246 -1.36 1.40 -13.26
N LYS A 247 -0.30 2.10 -12.85
CA LYS A 247 0.43 3.05 -13.71
C LYS A 247 1.40 2.30 -14.63
N ASP A 248 1.87 2.99 -15.66
CA ASP A 248 2.87 2.45 -16.60
C ASP A 248 4.29 2.57 -16.04
N ILE A 249 5.22 1.92 -16.72
CA ILE A 249 6.63 1.88 -16.32
C ILE A 249 7.30 3.25 -16.34
N ASN A 250 6.90 4.17 -17.25
CA ASN A 250 7.48 5.51 -17.31
C ASN A 250 7.11 6.35 -16.11
N TYR A 251 5.86 6.20 -15.63
CA TYR A 251 5.45 6.81 -14.37
C TYR A 251 6.33 6.31 -13.22
N VAL A 252 6.53 5.00 -13.10
CA VAL A 252 7.35 4.41 -12.04
C VAL A 252 8.77 4.97 -12.08
N LYS A 253 9.43 4.92 -13.24
CA LYS A 253 10.80 5.44 -13.44
C LYS A 253 10.94 6.90 -13.01
N ASN A 254 10.06 7.76 -13.51
CA ASN A 254 10.14 9.21 -13.25
C ASN A 254 9.85 9.56 -11.79
N VAL A 255 8.81 8.97 -11.19
CA VAL A 255 8.43 9.29 -9.82
C VAL A 255 9.44 8.74 -8.82
N VAL A 256 9.94 7.51 -9.02
CA VAL A 256 10.97 6.93 -8.16
C VAL A 256 12.25 7.73 -8.24
N ALA A 257 12.73 8.07 -9.45
CA ALA A 257 13.94 8.88 -9.62
C ALA A 257 13.83 10.25 -8.93
N ALA A 258 12.67 10.92 -9.04
CA ALA A 258 12.44 12.20 -8.37
C ALA A 258 12.43 12.08 -6.83
N LEU A 259 11.75 11.06 -6.31
CA LEU A 259 11.62 10.84 -4.86
C LEU A 259 12.89 10.25 -4.23
N SER A 260 13.72 9.51 -4.98
CA SER A 260 14.99 8.95 -4.47
C SER A 260 15.98 10.03 -4.02
N LEU A 261 15.76 11.30 -4.40
CA LEU A 261 16.53 12.45 -3.89
C LEU A 261 16.45 12.61 -2.37
N ILE A 262 15.49 11.97 -1.68
CA ILE A 262 15.45 11.92 -0.20
C ILE A 262 16.76 11.37 0.39
N HIS A 263 17.42 10.45 -0.29
CA HIS A 263 18.68 9.84 0.14
C HIS A 263 19.86 10.82 0.05
N ILE A 264 19.71 11.90 -0.73
CA ILE A 264 20.72 12.95 -0.89
C ILE A 264 20.48 14.08 0.12
N SER A 265 19.22 14.48 0.30
CA SER A 265 18.84 15.57 1.21
C SER A 265 18.87 15.14 2.69
N GLU A 266 18.63 13.85 2.95
CA GLU A 266 18.68 13.23 4.28
C GLU A 266 19.62 12.00 4.23
N PRO A 267 20.94 12.18 4.05
CA PRO A 267 21.86 11.07 3.85
C PRO A 267 21.87 10.16 5.08
N THR A 268 21.39 8.94 4.93
CA THR A 268 21.66 7.85 5.86
C THR A 268 23.15 7.56 5.77
N ARG A 269 23.95 8.08 6.68
CA ARG A 269 25.35 7.68 6.78
C ARG A 269 25.42 6.23 7.22
N HIS A 270 25.93 5.39 6.35
CA HIS A 270 26.34 4.03 6.66
C HIS A 270 27.46 4.01 7.68
#